data_fe88ac046c13683cc25db9d3499fa1c3
#
_entry.id   fe88ac046c13683cc25db9d3499fa1c3
#
_cell.length_a   1.000
_cell.length_b   1.000
_cell.length_c   1.000
_cell.angle_alpha   90.00
_cell.angle_beta   90.00
_cell.angle_gamma   90.00
#
_symmetry.space_group_name_H-M   'P 1'
#
loop_
_entity.id
_entity.type
_entity.pdbx_description
1 polymer ?
#
loop_
_entity_poly.entity_id
_entity_poly.type
_entity_poly.pdbx_seq_one_letter_code
_entity_poly.pdbx_strand_id
1 'polypeptide(L)'
;IWNLFLGDLFMQKSTTELLNELKNFDSFKEYEKINKNSMINKTLSQYLCDLLEEKHLKKSDVIRKGELNESYAYQMFSGVKSTPSKDKLICLSIGMDLSVDETNSLLKLAGLSPLYPRIKRDSIIIINMNNKKSVVEINEELYNEGEETLN
;
A
#
# COMPACT_ATOMS: atom_id res chain seq x y z
N ILE A 1 14.66 -10.49 -13.88
CA ILE A 1 13.57 -9.68 -13.26
C ILE A 1 13.97 -9.23 -11.86
N TRP A 2 14.51 -10.11 -11.03
CA TRP A 2 15.02 -9.76 -9.69
C TRP A 2 16.19 -8.78 -9.73
N ASN A 3 17.10 -8.89 -10.69
CA ASN A 3 18.24 -7.99 -10.85
C ASN A 3 17.86 -6.57 -11.31
N LEU A 4 16.80 -6.44 -12.09
CA LEU A 4 16.28 -5.13 -12.51
C LEU A 4 15.59 -4.41 -11.36
N PHE A 5 14.88 -5.14 -10.51
CA PHE A 5 14.16 -4.60 -9.35
C PHE A 5 15.12 -4.13 -8.23
N LEU A 6 16.16 -4.92 -7.97
CA LEU A 6 17.22 -4.56 -7.01
C LEU A 6 18.08 -3.40 -7.54
N GLY A 7 18.35 -3.35 -8.85
CA GLY A 7 19.07 -2.25 -9.49
C GLY A 7 18.30 -0.93 -9.39
N ASP A 8 17.00 -0.94 -9.65
CA ASP A 8 16.15 0.24 -9.51
C ASP A 8 16.00 0.69 -8.05
N LEU A 9 15.93 -0.26 -7.10
CA LEU A 9 15.85 0.06 -5.68
C LEU A 9 17.14 0.71 -5.15
N PHE A 10 18.30 0.29 -5.64
CA PHE A 10 19.61 0.88 -5.28
C PHE A 10 19.89 2.21 -5.97
N MET A 11 19.21 2.51 -7.09
CA MET A 11 19.36 3.76 -7.86
C MET A 11 18.34 4.82 -7.48
N GLN A 12 17.29 4.46 -6.73
CA GLN A 12 16.27 5.40 -6.30
C GLN A 12 16.66 6.10 -5.00
N LYS A 13 16.54 7.42 -4.98
CA LYS A 13 16.74 8.22 -3.79
C LYS A 13 15.64 7.95 -2.77
N SER A 14 15.99 7.99 -1.48
CA SER A 14 15.02 7.89 -0.41
C SER A 14 14.10 9.12 -0.36
N THR A 15 12.94 8.97 0.25
CA THR A 15 12.01 10.10 0.47
C THR A 15 12.66 11.24 1.23
N THR A 16 13.50 10.92 2.23
CA THR A 16 14.23 11.92 3.02
C THR A 16 15.23 12.70 2.16
N GLU A 17 15.97 12.01 1.30
CA GLU A 17 16.90 12.65 0.35
C GLU A 17 16.16 13.59 -0.59
N LEU A 18 15.04 13.14 -1.17
CA LEU A 18 14.22 13.96 -2.07
C LEU A 18 13.65 15.19 -1.36
N LEU A 19 13.16 15.06 -0.13
CA LEU A 19 12.68 16.19 0.67
C LEU A 19 13.77 17.20 0.94
N ASN A 20 14.98 16.74 1.24
CA ASN A 20 16.11 17.63 1.48
C ASN A 20 16.57 18.34 0.20
N GLU A 21 16.58 17.64 -0.93
CA GLU A 21 16.92 18.24 -2.22
C GLU A 21 15.92 19.31 -2.65
N LEU A 22 14.62 19.10 -2.40
CA LEU A 22 13.57 20.09 -2.75
C LEU A 22 13.80 21.47 -2.15
N LYS A 23 14.49 21.56 -1.02
CA LYS A 23 14.84 22.84 -0.37
C LYS A 23 15.80 23.70 -1.21
N ASN A 24 16.55 23.07 -2.12
CA ASN A 24 17.57 23.71 -2.94
C ASN A 24 17.12 24.00 -4.38
N PHE A 25 15.88 23.65 -4.73
CA PHE A 25 15.34 23.87 -6.08
C PHE A 25 14.38 25.06 -6.09
N ASP A 26 14.55 25.95 -7.07
CA ASP A 26 13.64 27.07 -7.31
C ASP A 26 12.59 26.78 -8.39
N SER A 27 12.77 25.68 -9.12
CA SER A 27 11.92 25.30 -10.24
C SER A 27 11.60 23.81 -10.22
N PHE A 28 10.30 23.49 -10.35
CA PHE A 28 9.85 22.10 -10.48
C PHE A 28 10.46 21.39 -11.69
N LYS A 29 10.62 22.11 -12.82
CA LYS A 29 11.18 21.50 -14.04
C LYS A 29 12.61 21.02 -13.85
N GLU A 30 13.41 21.74 -13.10
CA GLU A 30 14.79 21.33 -12.80
C GLU A 30 14.82 20.12 -11.87
N TYR A 31 13.97 20.13 -10.85
CA TYR A 31 13.81 18.99 -9.94
C TYR A 31 13.34 17.74 -10.68
N GLU A 32 12.31 17.86 -11.51
CA GLU A 32 11.76 16.78 -12.33
C GLU A 32 12.82 16.17 -13.23
N LYS A 33 13.62 17.00 -13.91
CA LYS A 33 14.67 16.56 -14.83
C LYS A 33 15.70 15.66 -14.14
N ILE A 34 16.08 16.02 -12.92
CA ILE A 34 17.09 15.29 -12.14
C ILE A 34 16.49 14.06 -11.48
N ASN A 35 15.25 14.13 -11.00
CA ASN A 35 14.61 13.11 -10.17
C ASN A 35 13.47 12.35 -10.86
N LYS A 36 13.37 12.40 -12.18
CA LYS A 36 12.31 11.77 -12.97
C LYS A 36 12.10 10.29 -12.62
N ASN A 37 13.20 9.55 -12.45
CA ASN A 37 13.15 8.11 -12.13
C ASN A 37 12.72 7.81 -10.69
N SER A 38 12.76 8.81 -9.81
CA SER A 38 12.33 8.68 -8.40
C SER A 38 10.89 9.11 -8.19
N MET A 39 10.23 9.64 -9.22
CA MET A 39 8.85 10.10 -9.13
C MET A 39 7.88 8.96 -9.38
N ILE A 40 6.77 8.96 -8.62
CA ILE A 40 5.69 8.00 -8.82
C ILE A 40 4.97 8.32 -10.12
N ASN A 41 4.94 7.35 -11.04
CA ASN A 41 4.30 7.49 -12.35
C ASN A 41 3.26 6.39 -12.65
N LYS A 42 3.00 5.49 -11.68
CA LYS A 42 2.03 4.41 -11.83
C LYS A 42 0.72 4.76 -11.13
N THR A 43 -0.40 4.31 -11.72
CA THR A 43 -1.70 4.35 -11.05
C THR A 43 -1.81 3.26 -9.99
N LEU A 44 -2.76 3.41 -9.07
CA LEU A 44 -3.04 2.39 -8.05
C LEU A 44 -3.32 1.02 -8.69
N SER A 45 -4.17 0.97 -9.72
CA SER A 45 -4.52 -0.30 -10.36
C SER A 45 -3.32 -0.97 -11.04
N GLN A 46 -2.45 -0.20 -11.69
CA GLN A 46 -1.21 -0.71 -12.27
C GLN A 46 -0.30 -1.30 -11.20
N TYR A 47 -0.13 -0.60 -10.09
CA TYR A 47 0.69 -1.06 -8.97
C TYR A 47 0.13 -2.34 -8.34
N LEU A 48 -1.19 -2.42 -8.16
CA LEU A 48 -1.85 -3.62 -7.64
C LEU A 48 -1.67 -4.83 -8.58
N CYS A 49 -1.81 -4.62 -9.88
CA CYS A 49 -1.60 -5.68 -10.88
C CYS A 49 -0.13 -6.14 -10.90
N ASP A 50 0.81 -5.21 -10.80
CA ASP A 50 2.24 -5.54 -10.71
C ASP A 50 2.54 -6.39 -9.46
N LEU A 51 1.96 -6.06 -8.31
CA LEU A 51 2.12 -6.85 -7.09
C LEU A 51 1.58 -8.28 -7.23
N LEU A 52 0.42 -8.45 -7.87
CA LEU A 52 -0.12 -9.78 -8.15
C LEU A 52 0.85 -10.63 -8.98
N GLU A 53 1.40 -10.03 -10.01
CA GLU A 53 2.34 -10.69 -10.93
C GLU A 53 3.66 -11.03 -10.22
N GLU A 54 4.25 -10.08 -9.52
CA GLU A 54 5.52 -10.25 -8.80
C GLU A 54 5.43 -11.31 -7.72
N LYS A 55 4.33 -11.35 -6.98
CA LYS A 55 4.11 -12.28 -5.87
C LYS A 55 3.43 -13.58 -6.30
N HIS A 56 3.15 -13.75 -7.59
CA HIS A 56 2.46 -14.92 -8.16
C HIS A 56 1.12 -15.21 -7.48
N LEU A 57 0.33 -14.17 -7.26
CA LEU A 57 -0.96 -14.25 -6.57
C LEU A 57 -2.14 -14.30 -7.55
N LYS A 58 -3.18 -15.03 -7.18
CA LYS A 58 -4.47 -15.03 -7.89
C LYS A 58 -5.42 -14.01 -7.25
N LYS A 59 -6.08 -13.21 -8.07
CA LYS A 59 -7.09 -12.23 -7.60
C LYS A 59 -8.13 -12.86 -6.70
N SER A 60 -8.67 -14.02 -7.08
CA SER A 60 -9.70 -14.73 -6.31
C SER A 60 -9.23 -15.12 -4.90
N ASP A 61 -8.00 -15.55 -4.76
CA ASP A 61 -7.43 -15.91 -3.45
C ASP A 61 -7.22 -14.67 -2.58
N VAL A 62 -6.72 -13.60 -3.17
CA VAL A 62 -6.52 -12.31 -2.49
C VAL A 62 -7.84 -11.73 -1.99
N ILE A 63 -8.86 -11.74 -2.83
CA ILE A 63 -10.20 -11.24 -2.50
C ILE A 63 -10.81 -12.02 -1.34
N ARG A 64 -10.69 -13.35 -1.38
CA ARG A 64 -11.18 -14.23 -0.32
C ARG A 64 -10.45 -14.00 1.00
N LYS A 65 -9.12 -13.98 1.00
CA LYS A 65 -8.30 -13.74 2.19
C LYS A 65 -8.51 -12.35 2.76
N GLY A 66 -8.74 -11.36 1.92
CA GLY A 66 -9.02 -9.98 2.32
C GLY A 66 -10.45 -9.77 2.82
N GLU A 67 -11.31 -10.79 2.80
CA GLU A 67 -12.74 -10.66 3.16
C GLU A 67 -13.42 -9.54 2.39
N LEU A 68 -13.04 -9.36 1.12
CA LEU A 68 -13.53 -8.28 0.29
C LEU A 68 -14.76 -8.68 -0.52
N ASN A 69 -15.65 -7.73 -0.74
CA ASN A 69 -16.68 -7.86 -1.77
C ASN A 69 -16.00 -8.00 -3.14
N GLU A 70 -16.36 -9.03 -3.88
CA GLU A 70 -15.72 -9.37 -5.15
C GLU A 70 -15.83 -8.23 -6.18
N SER A 71 -17.01 -7.66 -6.33
CA SER A 71 -17.25 -6.54 -7.25
C SER A 71 -16.39 -5.33 -6.92
N TYR A 72 -16.31 -4.96 -5.65
CA TYR A 72 -15.47 -3.85 -5.19
C TYR A 72 -13.99 -4.11 -5.46
N ALA A 73 -13.52 -5.30 -5.15
CA ALA A 73 -12.13 -5.69 -5.36
C ALA A 73 -11.74 -5.66 -6.84
N TYR A 74 -12.58 -6.20 -7.73
CA TYR A 74 -12.33 -6.12 -9.17
C TYR A 74 -12.31 -4.69 -9.68
N GLN A 75 -13.12 -3.80 -9.14
CA GLN A 75 -13.09 -2.37 -9.47
C GLN A 75 -11.77 -1.70 -9.07
N MET A 76 -11.17 -2.12 -7.96
CA MET A 76 -9.84 -1.65 -7.56
C MET A 76 -8.77 -2.11 -8.56
N PHE A 77 -8.77 -3.38 -8.94
CA PHE A 77 -7.79 -3.92 -9.90
C PHE A 77 -7.95 -3.36 -11.30
N SER A 78 -9.17 -3.08 -11.75
CA SER A 78 -9.44 -2.53 -13.08
C SER A 78 -9.23 -1.01 -13.20
N GLY A 79 -9.10 -0.33 -12.08
CA GLY A 79 -8.96 1.14 -12.03
C GLY A 79 -10.27 1.90 -12.05
N VAL A 80 -11.43 1.23 -12.17
CA VAL A 80 -12.75 1.88 -12.05
C VAL A 80 -12.89 2.53 -10.68
N LYS A 81 -12.43 1.87 -9.62
CA LYS A 81 -12.33 2.43 -8.27
C LYS A 81 -10.93 3.01 -8.07
N SER A 82 -10.75 4.26 -8.47
CA SER A 82 -9.45 4.94 -8.37
C SER A 82 -9.12 5.44 -6.96
N THR A 83 -10.14 5.65 -6.12
CA THR A 83 -10.00 6.12 -4.74
C THR A 83 -10.72 5.20 -3.76
N PRO A 84 -10.21 3.99 -3.53
CA PRO A 84 -10.81 3.09 -2.56
C PRO A 84 -10.64 3.61 -1.13
N SER A 85 -11.45 3.11 -0.21
CA SER A 85 -11.29 3.45 1.21
C SER A 85 -10.01 2.86 1.78
N LYS A 86 -9.48 3.49 2.83
CA LYS A 86 -8.29 3.01 3.54
C LYS A 86 -8.48 1.58 4.05
N ASP A 87 -9.61 1.28 4.66
CA ASP A 87 -9.90 -0.05 5.20
C ASP A 87 -9.93 -1.12 4.10
N LYS A 88 -10.49 -0.83 2.94
CA LYS A 88 -10.51 -1.76 1.81
C LYS A 88 -9.12 -2.05 1.27
N LEU A 89 -8.25 -1.03 1.21
CA LEU A 89 -6.85 -1.22 0.83
C LEU A 89 -6.07 -2.02 1.87
N ILE A 90 -6.32 -1.81 3.15
CA ILE A 90 -5.73 -2.62 4.22
C ILE A 90 -6.17 -4.09 4.10
N CYS A 91 -7.46 -4.33 3.90
CA CYS A 91 -7.98 -5.68 3.67
C CYS A 91 -7.33 -6.35 2.45
N LEU A 92 -7.20 -5.62 1.36
CA LEU A 92 -6.53 -6.11 0.15
C LEU A 92 -5.06 -6.45 0.44
N SER A 93 -4.37 -5.59 1.18
CA SER A 93 -2.99 -5.80 1.59
C SER A 93 -2.81 -7.06 2.44
N ILE A 94 -3.73 -7.31 3.36
CA ILE A 94 -3.76 -8.55 4.16
C ILE A 94 -3.97 -9.76 3.25
N GLY A 95 -4.90 -9.66 2.31
CA GLY A 95 -5.16 -10.71 1.32
C GLY A 95 -3.96 -11.04 0.43
N MET A 96 -3.13 -10.04 0.13
CA MET A 96 -1.88 -10.17 -0.64
C MET A 96 -0.67 -10.55 0.22
N ASP A 97 -0.85 -10.68 1.52
CA ASP A 97 0.22 -10.93 2.49
C ASP A 97 1.35 -9.89 2.44
N LEU A 98 0.98 -8.64 2.27
CA LEU A 98 1.94 -7.52 2.26
C LEU A 98 2.44 -7.22 3.67
N SER A 99 3.69 -6.76 3.75
CA SER A 99 4.23 -6.18 4.99
C SER A 99 3.54 -4.85 5.32
N VAL A 100 3.71 -4.37 6.54
CA VAL A 100 3.23 -3.03 6.94
C VAL A 100 3.86 -1.94 6.08
N ASP A 101 5.15 -2.05 5.77
CA ASP A 101 5.85 -1.08 4.91
C ASP A 101 5.28 -1.07 3.49
N GLU A 102 5.05 -2.24 2.89
CA GLU A 102 4.42 -2.36 1.58
C GLU A 102 2.99 -1.80 1.59
N THR A 103 2.23 -2.08 2.64
CA THR A 103 0.87 -1.55 2.83
C THR A 103 0.88 -0.03 2.94
N ASN A 104 1.80 0.54 3.70
CA ASN A 104 1.93 1.99 3.83
C ASN A 104 2.33 2.66 2.50
N SER A 105 3.17 2.02 1.71
CA SER A 105 3.50 2.50 0.36
C SER A 105 2.26 2.50 -0.54
N LEU A 106 1.44 1.47 -0.46
CA LEU A 106 0.19 1.37 -1.20
C LEU A 106 -0.82 2.45 -0.77
N LEU A 107 -0.96 2.68 0.53
CA LEU A 107 -1.83 3.73 1.07
C LEU A 107 -1.39 5.12 0.59
N LYS A 108 -0.10 5.41 0.65
CA LYS A 108 0.46 6.69 0.16
C LYS A 108 0.22 6.88 -1.33
N LEU A 109 0.39 5.84 -2.13
CA LEU A 109 0.12 5.88 -3.57
C LEU A 109 -1.35 6.23 -3.85
N ALA A 110 -2.27 5.73 -3.04
CA ALA A 110 -3.70 6.02 -3.13
C ALA A 110 -4.08 7.40 -2.55
N GLY A 111 -3.13 8.17 -2.06
CA GLY A 111 -3.40 9.46 -1.43
C GLY A 111 -4.00 9.35 -0.02
N LEU A 112 -3.84 8.20 0.61
CA LEU A 112 -4.34 7.91 1.96
C LEU A 112 -3.21 8.00 2.99
N SER A 113 -3.57 8.30 4.24
CA SER A 113 -2.60 8.32 5.32
C SER A 113 -2.07 6.90 5.61
N PRO A 114 -0.76 6.73 5.86
CA PRO A 114 -0.22 5.45 6.27
C PRO A 114 -0.73 5.06 7.66
N LEU A 115 -0.58 3.79 8.00
CA LEU A 115 -0.80 3.31 9.36
C LEU A 115 0.18 3.99 10.32
N TYR A 116 -0.35 4.60 11.36
CA TYR A 116 0.43 5.43 12.27
C TYR A 116 0.44 4.85 13.70
N PRO A 117 1.63 4.53 14.25
CA PRO A 117 1.72 3.78 15.50
C PRO A 117 1.24 4.53 16.74
N ARG A 118 1.01 5.84 16.65
CA ARG A 118 0.44 6.64 17.75
C ARG A 118 -1.09 6.63 17.79
N ILE A 119 -1.74 6.04 16.78
CA ILE A 119 -3.19 5.85 16.74
C ILE A 119 -3.48 4.43 17.22
N LYS A 120 -4.33 4.28 18.23
CA LYS A 120 -4.68 2.97 18.84
C LYS A 120 -5.12 1.96 17.80
N ARG A 121 -6.09 2.32 16.97
CA ARG A 121 -6.63 1.45 15.92
C ARG A 121 -5.54 0.98 14.96
N ASP A 122 -4.73 1.91 14.49
CA ASP A 122 -3.63 1.61 13.55
C ASP A 122 -2.58 0.70 14.19
N SER A 123 -2.25 0.91 15.47
CA SER A 123 -1.28 0.07 16.17
C SER A 123 -1.76 -1.38 16.35
N ILE A 124 -3.06 -1.58 16.58
CA ILE A 124 -3.67 -2.92 16.62
C ILE A 124 -3.52 -3.60 15.24
N ILE A 125 -3.83 -2.88 14.17
CA ILE A 125 -3.70 -3.40 12.80
C ILE A 125 -2.24 -3.75 12.51
N ILE A 126 -1.29 -2.87 12.83
CA ILE A 126 0.14 -3.07 12.61
C ILE A 126 0.64 -4.35 13.31
N ILE A 127 0.35 -4.50 14.58
CA ILE A 127 0.78 -5.68 15.37
C ILE A 127 0.22 -6.96 14.75
N ASN A 128 -1.05 -6.96 14.41
CA ASN A 128 -1.71 -8.14 13.84
C ASN A 128 -1.20 -8.49 12.44
N MET A 129 -0.94 -7.49 11.60
CA MET A 129 -0.32 -7.71 10.29
C MET A 129 1.09 -8.30 10.44
N ASN A 130 1.89 -7.79 11.37
CA ASN A 130 3.22 -8.33 11.66
C ASN A 130 3.17 -9.79 12.12
N ASN A 131 2.11 -10.18 12.82
CA ASN A 131 1.88 -11.54 13.29
C ASN A 131 1.12 -12.42 12.28
N LYS A 132 0.92 -11.93 11.06
CA LYS A 132 0.25 -12.67 9.97
C LYS A 132 -1.18 -13.12 10.32
N LYS A 133 -1.90 -12.30 11.07
CA LYS A 133 -3.29 -12.55 11.43
C LYS A 133 -4.23 -12.27 10.26
N SER A 134 -5.34 -12.99 10.21
CA SER A 134 -6.40 -12.80 9.21
C SER A 134 -7.21 -11.53 9.48
N VAL A 135 -7.96 -11.08 8.48
CA VAL A 135 -8.91 -9.95 8.63
C VAL A 135 -9.91 -10.23 9.76
N VAL A 136 -10.41 -11.46 9.85
CA VAL A 136 -11.36 -11.87 10.91
C VAL A 136 -10.72 -11.73 12.29
N GLU A 137 -9.51 -12.22 12.49
CA GLU A 137 -8.78 -12.10 13.77
C GLU A 137 -8.49 -10.65 14.13
N ILE A 138 -8.09 -9.83 13.15
CA ILE A 138 -7.86 -8.39 13.37
C ILE A 138 -9.15 -7.69 13.77
N ASN A 139 -10.25 -7.99 13.09
CA ASN A 139 -11.57 -7.43 13.42
C ASN A 139 -12.05 -7.83 14.81
N GLU A 140 -11.77 -9.06 15.22
CA GLU A 140 -12.10 -9.53 16.56
C GLU A 140 -11.36 -8.71 17.64
N GLU A 141 -10.06 -8.48 17.46
CA GLU A 141 -9.29 -7.66 18.40
C GLU A 141 -9.74 -6.19 18.38
N LEU A 142 -9.96 -5.62 17.19
CA LEU A 142 -10.48 -4.26 17.07
C LEU A 142 -11.79 -4.09 17.82
N TYR A 143 -12.72 -5.02 17.65
CA TYR A 143 -14.01 -5.01 18.34
C TYR A 143 -13.83 -5.10 19.87
N ASN A 144 -12.99 -6.01 20.33
CA ASN A 144 -12.74 -6.20 21.77
C ASN A 144 -12.09 -4.97 22.42
N GLU A 145 -11.32 -4.22 21.64
CA GLU A 145 -10.67 -2.98 22.08
C GLU A 145 -11.53 -1.72 21.88
N GLY A 146 -12.77 -1.87 21.43
CA GLY A 146 -13.71 -0.78 21.23
C GLY A 146 -13.45 0.07 20.01
N GLU A 147 -12.70 -0.46 19.04
CA GLU A 147 -12.38 0.22 17.78
C GLU A 147 -13.27 -0.29 16.65
N GLU A 148 -13.46 0.54 15.63
CA GLU A 148 -14.18 0.14 14.42
C GLU A 148 -13.43 -0.97 13.68
N THR A 149 -14.17 -2.00 13.26
CA THR A 149 -13.60 -3.10 12.46
C THR A 149 -13.26 -2.64 11.04
N LEU A 150 -12.43 -3.41 10.37
CA LEU A 150 -12.14 -3.24 8.94
C LEU A 150 -13.37 -3.65 8.11
N ASN A 151 -13.79 -2.80 7.20
CA ASN A 151 -14.98 -3.02 6.36
C ASN A 151 -14.63 -3.23 4.90
#